data_958b87ccac303350e3fa1f8bdd607903
#
_entry.id   958b87ccac303350e3fa1f8bdd607903
#
_cell.length_a   1.000
_cell.length_b   1.000
_cell.length_c   1.000
_cell.angle_alpha   90.00
_cell.angle_beta   90.00
_cell.angle_gamma   90.00
#
_symmetry.space_group_name_H-M   'P 1'
#
loop_
_entity.id
_entity.type
_entity.pdbx_description
1 polymer ?
#
loop_
_entity_poly.entity_id
_entity_poly.type
_entity_poly.pdbx_seq_one_letter_code
_entity_poly.pdbx_strand_id
1 'polypeptide(L)'
;MGSEMCIRDSHYADLFVDCTGFKSLLLKEMKSRFIPFSDTLINHRAITCKVPYTNKQEQLKNYTNNVAMDNGWCWEIPLWDSMSLGYVHSLKFATTEGIEKEFRDFVSERYSVDPQDIRVVDFTSGRYDRGWIKNVVAIGLSYSFIEPLEATGIYTCIAGIFKLLSVLSNESVNYLDRKIFNDFISQEVDKQSKFIEMHYASAHRNDTDYWNYVTNEIEYLPPMIDEGLPYILAGNGYKLPYTTKTTDRSWINYDKEMNSSVQELKKTSEFLEDTIYSRGVT
;
A
#
# COMPACT_ATOMS: atom_id res chain seq x y z
N MET A 1 -20.36 -10.15 -47.16
CA MET A 1 -19.48 -9.15 -46.56
C MET A 1 -20.29 -8.45 -45.47
N GLY A 2 -20.15 -8.91 -44.22
CA GLY A 2 -20.76 -8.25 -43.08
C GLY A 2 -19.90 -7.05 -42.72
N SER A 3 -20.46 -5.84 -42.81
CA SER A 3 -19.85 -4.64 -42.25
C SER A 3 -19.90 -4.75 -40.72
N GLU A 4 -18.75 -4.98 -40.09
CA GLU A 4 -18.62 -4.73 -38.66
C GLU A 4 -18.83 -3.23 -38.45
N MET A 5 -20.04 -2.84 -38.05
CA MET A 5 -20.29 -1.53 -37.49
C MET A 5 -19.56 -1.47 -36.15
N CYS A 6 -18.39 -0.87 -36.12
CA CYS A 6 -17.77 -0.44 -34.87
C CYS A 6 -18.66 0.64 -34.26
N ILE A 7 -19.56 0.25 -33.39
CA ILE A 7 -20.32 1.18 -32.55
C ILE A 7 -19.31 1.80 -31.58
N ARG A 8 -18.81 2.98 -31.90
CA ARG A 8 -18.08 3.83 -30.95
C ARG A 8 -19.12 4.67 -30.23
N ASP A 9 -19.49 4.25 -29.06
CA ASP A 9 -20.31 5.09 -28.19
C ASP A 9 -19.51 6.30 -27.73
N SER A 10 -20.13 7.48 -27.81
CA SER A 10 -19.56 8.73 -27.31
C SER A 10 -20.27 9.10 -26.02
N HIS A 11 -19.48 9.30 -24.96
CA HIS A 11 -19.97 9.74 -23.66
C HIS A 11 -19.64 11.21 -23.46
N TYR A 12 -20.60 11.98 -22.96
CA TYR A 12 -20.45 13.39 -22.65
C TYR A 12 -20.70 13.61 -21.16
N ALA A 13 -19.80 14.34 -20.49
CA ALA A 13 -19.93 14.71 -19.10
C ALA A 13 -19.11 15.99 -18.82
N ASP A 14 -19.51 16.73 -17.80
CA ASP A 14 -18.78 17.88 -17.31
C ASP A 14 -17.47 17.47 -16.65
N LEU A 15 -17.45 16.30 -16.01
CA LEU A 15 -16.28 15.72 -15.36
C LEU A 15 -16.21 14.20 -15.61
N PHE A 16 -15.04 13.72 -15.96
CA PHE A 16 -14.71 12.29 -16.00
C PHE A 16 -13.75 11.94 -14.89
N VAL A 17 -14.07 10.91 -14.13
CA VAL A 17 -13.18 10.37 -13.08
C VAL A 17 -12.52 9.10 -13.59
N ASP A 18 -11.21 9.15 -13.79
CA ASP A 18 -10.41 7.99 -14.21
C ASP A 18 -10.11 7.10 -13.00
N CYS A 19 -10.81 5.97 -12.92
CA CYS A 19 -10.58 4.89 -11.95
C CYS A 19 -10.17 3.59 -12.65
N THR A 20 -9.48 3.68 -13.80
CA THR A 20 -9.13 2.52 -14.64
C THR A 20 -7.88 1.76 -14.15
N GLY A 21 -7.41 2.08 -12.95
CA GLY A 21 -6.27 1.39 -12.32
C GLY A 21 -4.95 1.71 -13.02
N PHE A 22 -4.02 0.78 -13.02
CA PHE A 22 -2.70 0.94 -13.66
C PHE A 22 -2.74 1.30 -15.14
N LYS A 23 -3.88 1.08 -15.80
CA LYS A 23 -4.05 1.46 -17.21
C LYS A 23 -4.11 2.95 -17.40
N SER A 24 -4.67 3.71 -16.43
CA SER A 24 -4.82 5.19 -16.46
C SER A 24 -5.36 5.67 -17.81
N LEU A 25 -6.42 5.04 -18.31
CA LEU A 25 -6.84 5.16 -19.71
C LEU A 25 -7.14 6.60 -20.12
N LEU A 26 -7.82 7.37 -19.25
CA LEU A 26 -8.16 8.75 -19.57
C LEU A 26 -6.98 9.69 -19.30
N LEU A 27 -6.30 9.52 -18.18
CA LEU A 27 -5.22 10.42 -17.78
C LEU A 27 -4.03 10.37 -18.75
N LYS A 28 -3.71 9.17 -19.29
CA LYS A 28 -2.65 9.03 -20.32
C LYS A 28 -2.98 9.81 -21.59
N GLU A 29 -4.24 9.79 -22.04
CA GLU A 29 -4.67 10.57 -23.22
C GLU A 29 -4.57 12.09 -22.96
N MET A 30 -4.66 12.51 -21.69
CA MET A 30 -4.41 13.91 -21.30
C MET A 30 -2.93 14.30 -21.27
N LYS A 31 -2.03 13.37 -21.62
CA LYS A 31 -0.57 13.58 -21.68
C LYS A 31 0.03 14.05 -20.34
N SER A 32 -0.48 13.55 -19.23
CA SER A 32 0.18 13.66 -17.94
C SER A 32 1.46 12.81 -17.95
N ARG A 33 2.57 13.35 -17.43
CA ARG A 33 3.85 12.63 -17.40
C ARG A 33 3.92 11.80 -16.12
N PHE A 34 4.32 10.52 -16.24
CA PHE A 34 4.60 9.69 -15.09
C PHE A 34 5.98 10.00 -14.49
N ILE A 35 6.04 10.14 -13.17
CA ILE A 35 7.24 10.39 -12.37
C ILE A 35 7.48 9.12 -11.54
N PRO A 36 8.46 8.27 -11.90
CA PRO A 36 8.78 7.08 -11.14
C PRO A 36 9.56 7.42 -9.86
N PHE A 37 9.44 6.56 -8.85
CA PHE A 37 10.22 6.61 -7.61
C PHE A 37 11.29 5.50 -7.57
N SER A 38 11.66 4.97 -8.73
CA SER A 38 12.57 3.81 -8.86
C SER A 38 13.98 4.04 -8.32
N ASP A 39 14.38 5.29 -8.10
CA ASP A 39 15.70 5.61 -7.54
C ASP A 39 15.79 5.25 -6.06
N THR A 40 14.66 5.26 -5.34
CA THR A 40 14.58 4.97 -3.91
C THR A 40 13.72 3.75 -3.59
N LEU A 41 12.63 3.53 -4.33
CA LEU A 41 11.75 2.37 -4.20
C LEU A 41 12.01 1.39 -5.35
N ILE A 42 12.98 0.49 -5.15
CA ILE A 42 13.51 -0.38 -6.21
C ILE A 42 12.66 -1.60 -6.51
N ASN A 43 11.70 -1.92 -5.66
CA ASN A 43 10.80 -3.04 -5.91
C ASN A 43 9.86 -2.72 -7.06
N HIS A 44 9.68 -3.68 -7.96
CA HIS A 44 8.91 -3.49 -9.18
C HIS A 44 8.04 -4.69 -9.56
N ARG A 45 8.04 -5.73 -8.72
CA ARG A 45 7.28 -6.94 -8.95
C ARG A 45 6.76 -7.53 -7.64
N ALA A 46 5.62 -8.20 -7.72
CA ALA A 46 5.10 -9.03 -6.64
C ALA A 46 4.71 -10.41 -7.15
N ILE A 47 5.06 -11.45 -6.41
CA ILE A 47 4.53 -12.80 -6.56
C ILE A 47 3.46 -13.00 -5.50
N THR A 48 2.27 -13.45 -5.87
CA THR A 48 1.13 -13.56 -4.96
C THR A 48 0.47 -14.92 -5.02
N CYS A 49 -0.03 -15.40 -3.88
CA CYS A 49 -0.88 -16.57 -3.82
C CYS A 49 -1.92 -16.44 -2.68
N LYS A 50 -2.86 -17.37 -2.64
CA LYS A 50 -3.75 -17.58 -1.50
C LYS A 50 -3.62 -19.01 -1.03
N VAL A 51 -3.54 -19.20 0.28
CA VAL A 51 -3.48 -20.51 0.89
C VAL A 51 -4.63 -20.69 1.89
N PRO A 52 -5.25 -21.87 1.97
CA PRO A 52 -6.28 -22.15 2.97
C PRO A 52 -5.67 -22.12 4.37
N TYR A 53 -6.49 -21.81 5.38
CA TYR A 53 -6.09 -22.00 6.77
C TYR A 53 -5.97 -23.46 7.12
N THR A 54 -4.88 -23.84 7.79
CA THR A 54 -4.75 -25.16 8.45
C THR A 54 -5.36 -25.12 9.86
N ASN A 55 -5.26 -23.98 10.54
CA ASN A 55 -5.95 -23.67 11.80
C ASN A 55 -6.49 -22.24 11.76
N LYS A 56 -7.74 -22.07 11.34
CA LYS A 56 -8.36 -20.76 11.18
C LYS A 56 -8.37 -19.94 12.47
N GLN A 57 -8.64 -20.57 13.63
CA GLN A 57 -8.71 -19.86 14.91
C GLN A 57 -7.39 -19.23 15.35
N GLU A 58 -6.27 -19.82 14.95
CA GLU A 58 -4.95 -19.30 15.26
C GLU A 58 -4.41 -18.36 14.17
N GLN A 59 -4.74 -18.63 12.92
CA GLN A 59 -4.17 -17.93 11.76
C GLN A 59 -4.97 -16.69 11.34
N LEU A 60 -6.30 -16.68 11.57
CA LEU A 60 -7.13 -15.50 11.29
C LEU A 60 -6.88 -14.42 12.34
N LYS A 61 -6.06 -13.44 11.97
CA LYS A 61 -5.72 -12.28 12.80
C LYS A 61 -6.48 -11.03 12.29
N ASN A 62 -6.55 -10.00 13.12
CA ASN A 62 -7.13 -8.71 12.78
C ASN A 62 -6.09 -7.69 12.30
N TYR A 63 -4.92 -8.15 11.90
CA TYR A 63 -3.82 -7.33 11.38
C TYR A 63 -3.12 -8.01 10.21
N THR A 64 -2.52 -7.20 9.36
CA THR A 64 -1.56 -7.63 8.34
C THR A 64 -0.19 -7.79 8.98
N ASN A 65 0.51 -8.86 8.65
CA ASN A 65 1.90 -9.04 8.99
C ASN A 65 2.78 -8.82 7.75
N ASN A 66 3.92 -8.17 7.93
CA ASN A 66 4.90 -7.96 6.87
C ASN A 66 6.22 -8.60 7.28
N VAL A 67 6.73 -9.50 6.47
CA VAL A 67 7.93 -10.29 6.73
C VAL A 67 9.04 -9.86 5.79
N ALA A 68 10.20 -9.50 6.32
CA ALA A 68 11.38 -9.19 5.51
C ALA A 68 11.95 -10.48 4.90
N MET A 69 11.96 -10.55 3.58
CA MET A 69 12.51 -11.64 2.78
C MET A 69 13.94 -11.29 2.31
N ASP A 70 14.63 -12.19 1.63
CA ASP A 70 16.01 -11.92 1.22
C ASP A 70 16.15 -10.84 0.15
N ASN A 71 15.13 -10.69 -0.71
CA ASN A 71 15.15 -9.73 -1.82
C ASN A 71 13.95 -8.77 -1.82
N GLY A 72 13.36 -8.51 -0.64
CA GLY A 72 12.19 -7.66 -0.48
C GLY A 72 11.41 -8.00 0.78
N TRP A 73 10.09 -8.01 0.70
CA TRP A 73 9.21 -8.28 1.83
C TRP A 73 7.91 -8.98 1.39
N CYS A 74 7.34 -9.79 2.28
CA CYS A 74 6.12 -10.54 2.03
C CYS A 74 5.00 -10.03 2.95
N TRP A 75 3.84 -9.69 2.38
CA TRP A 75 2.64 -9.48 3.17
C TRP A 75 1.94 -10.79 3.52
N GLU A 76 1.33 -10.83 4.68
CA GLU A 76 0.43 -11.89 5.15
C GLU A 76 -0.88 -11.20 5.56
N ILE A 77 -1.89 -11.23 4.68
CA ILE A 77 -3.21 -10.61 4.92
C ILE A 77 -4.22 -11.69 5.20
N PRO A 78 -4.73 -11.80 6.44
CA PRO A 78 -5.79 -12.74 6.78
C PRO A 78 -7.10 -12.29 6.11
N LEU A 79 -7.61 -13.13 5.22
CA LEU A 79 -8.95 -13.02 4.66
C LEU A 79 -9.88 -13.98 5.41
N TRP A 80 -11.20 -13.89 5.15
CA TRP A 80 -12.14 -14.75 5.87
C TRP A 80 -11.88 -16.26 5.70
N ASP A 81 -11.55 -16.70 4.48
CA ASP A 81 -11.40 -18.12 4.15
C ASP A 81 -9.96 -18.56 3.86
N SER A 82 -9.02 -17.64 3.79
CA SER A 82 -7.67 -17.92 3.36
C SER A 82 -6.69 -16.86 3.82
N MET A 83 -5.41 -17.19 3.82
CA MET A 83 -4.31 -16.22 3.95
C MET A 83 -3.91 -15.76 2.55
N SER A 84 -3.94 -14.44 2.31
CA SER A 84 -3.37 -13.83 1.11
C SER A 84 -1.91 -13.49 1.38
N LEU A 85 -1.04 -13.98 0.52
CA LEU A 85 0.40 -13.82 0.60
C LEU A 85 0.92 -13.14 -0.65
N GLY A 86 1.94 -12.30 -0.49
CA GLY A 86 2.60 -11.73 -1.64
C GLY A 86 3.96 -11.16 -1.33
N TYR A 87 4.93 -11.59 -2.11
CA TYR A 87 6.31 -11.20 -2.01
C TYR A 87 6.62 -10.08 -2.99
N VAL A 88 6.75 -8.88 -2.45
CA VAL A 88 7.19 -7.66 -3.16
C VAL A 88 8.71 -7.66 -3.23
N HIS A 89 9.28 -7.59 -4.42
CA HIS A 89 10.71 -7.79 -4.61
C HIS A 89 11.30 -7.02 -5.79
N SER A 90 12.63 -6.99 -5.81
CA SER A 90 13.41 -6.50 -6.94
C SER A 90 14.18 -7.65 -7.60
N LEU A 91 14.24 -7.66 -8.93
CA LEU A 91 15.11 -8.58 -9.68
C LEU A 91 16.54 -8.05 -9.87
N LYS A 92 16.91 -6.97 -9.16
CA LYS A 92 18.27 -6.40 -9.23
C LYS A 92 19.32 -7.37 -8.70
N PHE A 93 18.97 -8.17 -7.69
CA PHE A 93 19.90 -9.04 -6.97
C PHE A 93 19.55 -10.53 -7.04
N ALA A 94 18.43 -10.89 -7.65
CA ALA A 94 17.97 -12.27 -7.73
C ALA A 94 17.30 -12.56 -9.07
N THR A 95 17.30 -13.84 -9.46
CA THR A 95 16.57 -14.29 -10.64
C THR A 95 15.09 -14.56 -10.32
N THR A 96 14.25 -14.60 -11.33
CA THR A 96 12.83 -14.94 -11.16
C THR A 96 12.65 -16.32 -10.50
N GLU A 97 13.44 -17.30 -10.90
CA GLU A 97 13.40 -18.67 -10.36
C GLU A 97 13.86 -18.70 -8.89
N GLY A 98 14.87 -17.90 -8.52
CA GLY A 98 15.35 -17.76 -7.16
C GLY A 98 14.28 -17.17 -6.24
N ILE A 99 13.64 -16.10 -6.68
CA ILE A 99 12.53 -15.45 -5.97
C ILE A 99 11.33 -16.39 -5.81
N GLU A 100 10.94 -17.10 -6.88
CA GLU A 100 9.82 -18.04 -6.81
C GLU A 100 10.12 -19.19 -5.84
N LYS A 101 11.35 -19.71 -5.88
CA LYS A 101 11.78 -20.75 -4.93
C LYS A 101 11.72 -20.27 -3.49
N GLU A 102 12.30 -19.10 -3.18
CA GLU A 102 12.28 -18.49 -1.85
C GLU A 102 10.84 -18.31 -1.35
N PHE A 103 9.94 -17.82 -2.21
CA PHE A 103 8.55 -17.64 -1.85
C PHE A 103 7.82 -18.96 -1.59
N ARG A 104 8.05 -20.00 -2.39
CA ARG A 104 7.47 -21.32 -2.19
C ARG A 104 7.97 -21.97 -0.90
N ASP A 105 9.28 -21.89 -0.64
CA ASP A 105 9.89 -22.39 0.59
C ASP A 105 9.27 -21.70 1.81
N PHE A 106 9.17 -20.37 1.81
CA PHE A 106 8.53 -19.58 2.85
C PHE A 106 7.08 -20.00 3.11
N VAL A 107 6.28 -20.15 2.04
CA VAL A 107 4.87 -20.55 2.16
C VAL A 107 4.75 -21.97 2.70
N SER A 108 5.55 -22.89 2.19
CA SER A 108 5.51 -24.31 2.58
C SER A 108 5.94 -24.52 4.04
N GLU A 109 6.98 -23.83 4.47
CA GLU A 109 7.47 -23.91 5.86
C GLU A 109 6.46 -23.32 6.85
N ARG A 110 5.83 -22.21 6.49
CA ARG A 110 4.98 -21.45 7.41
C ARG A 110 3.52 -21.92 7.44
N TYR A 111 3.02 -22.41 6.31
CA TYR A 111 1.62 -22.81 6.16
C TYR A 111 1.42 -24.31 5.87
N SER A 112 2.51 -25.06 5.69
CA SER A 112 2.47 -26.49 5.33
C SER A 112 1.68 -26.78 4.05
N VAL A 113 1.71 -25.84 3.09
CA VAL A 113 1.01 -25.91 1.81
C VAL A 113 1.95 -25.47 0.70
N ASP A 114 2.00 -26.22 -0.39
CA ASP A 114 2.65 -25.75 -1.63
C ASP A 114 1.70 -24.83 -2.40
N PRO A 115 2.06 -23.58 -2.65
CA PRO A 115 1.18 -22.63 -3.34
C PRO A 115 0.97 -23.05 -4.80
N GLN A 116 -0.29 -23.21 -5.23
CA GLN A 116 -0.65 -23.69 -6.57
C GLN A 116 -0.90 -22.52 -7.54
N ASP A 117 -1.69 -21.53 -7.14
CA ASP A 117 -2.11 -20.42 -8.00
C ASP A 117 -1.20 -19.20 -7.80
N ILE A 118 0.05 -19.31 -8.22
CA ILE A 118 0.97 -18.17 -8.15
C ILE A 118 0.67 -17.19 -9.30
N ARG A 119 0.54 -15.91 -8.95
CA ARG A 119 0.37 -14.81 -9.90
C ARG A 119 1.50 -13.82 -9.74
N VAL A 120 1.98 -13.34 -10.87
CA VAL A 120 3.01 -12.29 -10.92
C VAL A 120 2.35 -10.98 -11.34
N VAL A 121 2.68 -9.91 -10.62
CA VAL A 121 2.22 -8.55 -10.90
C VAL A 121 3.43 -7.65 -11.01
N ASP A 122 3.63 -7.07 -12.19
CA ASP A 122 4.63 -6.02 -12.41
C ASP A 122 4.02 -4.65 -12.10
N PHE A 123 4.80 -3.80 -11.45
CA PHE A 123 4.39 -2.43 -11.13
C PHE A 123 5.58 -1.47 -11.17
N THR A 124 5.30 -0.19 -11.18
CA THR A 124 6.29 0.86 -10.93
C THR A 124 5.73 1.81 -9.90
N SER A 125 6.44 1.97 -8.77
CA SER A 125 6.10 3.01 -7.80
C SER A 125 6.32 4.37 -8.41
N GLY A 126 5.34 5.26 -8.25
CA GLY A 126 5.38 6.59 -8.84
C GLY A 126 4.01 7.24 -8.94
N ARG A 127 3.96 8.42 -9.51
CA ARG A 127 2.74 9.17 -9.76
C ARG A 127 2.79 9.93 -11.08
N TYR A 128 1.65 10.34 -11.55
CA TYR A 128 1.59 11.34 -12.62
C TYR A 128 1.90 12.75 -12.08
N ASP A 129 2.42 13.63 -12.93
CA ASP A 129 2.72 15.03 -12.58
C ASP A 129 1.45 15.82 -12.27
N ARG A 130 0.33 15.49 -12.91
CA ARG A 130 -0.99 16.09 -12.71
C ARG A 130 -2.07 15.03 -12.68
N GLY A 131 -2.88 15.04 -11.64
CA GLY A 131 -4.03 14.14 -11.49
C GLY A 131 -5.31 14.70 -12.12
N TRP A 132 -5.40 16.03 -12.27
CA TRP A 132 -6.58 16.68 -12.86
C TRP A 132 -6.19 17.58 -14.02
N ILE A 133 -6.63 17.25 -15.23
CA ILE A 133 -6.36 17.99 -16.46
C ILE A 133 -7.68 18.22 -17.19
N LYS A 134 -8.04 19.48 -17.48
CA LYS A 134 -9.33 19.88 -18.09
C LYS A 134 -10.51 19.31 -17.28
N ASN A 135 -11.30 18.44 -17.88
CA ASN A 135 -12.44 17.75 -17.25
C ASN A 135 -12.17 16.28 -16.95
N VAL A 136 -10.90 15.87 -16.85
CA VAL A 136 -10.49 14.51 -16.47
C VAL A 136 -9.70 14.58 -15.16
N VAL A 137 -10.17 13.86 -14.13
CA VAL A 137 -9.45 13.67 -12.86
C VAL A 137 -9.20 12.19 -12.61
N ALA A 138 -8.00 11.82 -12.21
CA ALA A 138 -7.63 10.44 -11.88
C ALA A 138 -7.58 10.25 -10.36
N ILE A 139 -8.10 9.10 -9.89
CA ILE A 139 -8.15 8.72 -8.47
C ILE A 139 -7.58 7.32 -8.29
N GLY A 140 -6.84 7.13 -7.19
CA GLY A 140 -6.23 5.85 -6.84
C GLY A 140 -5.16 5.41 -7.83
N LEU A 141 -5.15 4.13 -8.19
CA LEU A 141 -4.14 3.52 -9.08
C LEU A 141 -4.06 4.15 -10.48
N SER A 142 -5.07 4.90 -10.90
CA SER A 142 -5.02 5.66 -12.16
C SER A 142 -4.14 6.90 -12.06
N TYR A 143 -3.87 7.41 -10.84
CA TYR A 143 -3.00 8.54 -10.60
C TYR A 143 -1.61 8.14 -10.10
N SER A 144 -1.55 7.24 -9.12
CA SER A 144 -0.29 6.87 -8.45
C SER A 144 -0.35 5.46 -7.90
N PHE A 145 0.81 4.87 -7.73
CA PHE A 145 1.01 3.65 -6.98
C PHE A 145 2.31 3.72 -6.19
N ILE A 146 2.25 3.27 -4.96
CA ILE A 146 3.42 3.02 -4.12
C ILE A 146 3.31 1.58 -3.65
N GLU A 147 4.42 0.94 -3.33
CA GLU A 147 4.43 -0.42 -2.78
C GLU A 147 3.30 -0.59 -1.74
N PRO A 148 2.62 -1.76 -1.69
CA PRO A 148 1.43 -1.97 -0.87
C PRO A 148 1.75 -2.14 0.63
N LEU A 149 2.77 -1.44 1.12
CA LEU A 149 3.14 -1.37 2.53
C LEU A 149 2.29 -0.31 3.23
N GLU A 150 1.82 -0.61 4.44
CA GLU A 150 1.05 0.31 5.31
C GLU A 150 -0.25 0.87 4.68
N ALA A 151 -0.86 0.14 3.74
CA ALA A 151 -2.12 0.52 3.09
C ALA A 151 -2.12 1.92 2.44
N THR A 152 -0.94 2.46 2.08
CA THR A 152 -0.76 3.80 1.50
C THR A 152 -1.62 4.05 0.27
N GLY A 153 -1.84 3.03 -0.57
CA GLY A 153 -2.69 3.13 -1.76
C GLY A 153 -4.16 3.40 -1.44
N ILE A 154 -4.69 2.81 -0.36
CA ILE A 154 -6.06 3.07 0.11
C ILE A 154 -6.16 4.48 0.66
N TYR A 155 -5.18 4.88 1.48
CA TYR A 155 -5.13 6.22 2.06
C TYR A 155 -5.12 7.31 0.98
N THR A 156 -4.23 7.24 0.00
CA THR A 156 -4.12 8.23 -1.07
C THR A 156 -5.37 8.30 -1.94
N CYS A 157 -6.02 7.16 -2.17
CA CYS A 157 -7.31 7.10 -2.87
C CYS A 157 -8.39 7.86 -2.10
N ILE A 158 -8.55 7.59 -0.80
CA ILE A 158 -9.54 8.24 0.07
C ILE A 158 -9.24 9.74 0.18
N ALA A 159 -7.99 10.13 0.40
CA ALA A 159 -7.57 11.54 0.47
C ALA A 159 -7.90 12.28 -0.84
N GLY A 160 -7.65 11.65 -1.99
CA GLY A 160 -7.99 12.18 -3.31
C GLY A 160 -9.50 12.38 -3.49
N ILE A 161 -10.32 11.42 -3.05
CA ILE A 161 -11.79 11.53 -3.10
C ILE A 161 -12.29 12.71 -2.26
N PHE A 162 -11.85 12.80 -0.99
CA PHE A 162 -12.26 13.89 -0.12
C PHE A 162 -11.82 15.26 -0.65
N LYS A 163 -10.61 15.34 -1.19
CA LYS A 163 -10.14 16.58 -1.81
C LYS A 163 -10.94 16.95 -3.04
N LEU A 164 -11.26 15.99 -3.88
CA LEU A 164 -12.13 16.21 -5.06
C LEU A 164 -13.51 16.72 -4.63
N LEU A 165 -14.15 16.07 -3.68
CA LEU A 165 -15.46 16.49 -3.16
C LEU A 165 -15.40 17.91 -2.57
N SER A 166 -14.36 18.23 -1.82
CA SER A 166 -14.14 19.58 -1.27
C SER A 166 -14.06 20.64 -2.37
N VAL A 167 -13.38 20.34 -3.48
CA VAL A 167 -13.27 21.28 -4.62
C VAL A 167 -14.59 21.38 -5.38
N LEU A 168 -15.29 20.27 -5.58
CA LEU A 168 -16.56 20.24 -6.30
C LEU A 168 -17.72 20.90 -5.52
N SER A 169 -17.54 21.17 -4.23
CA SER A 169 -18.53 21.92 -3.43
C SER A 169 -18.55 23.43 -3.75
N ASN A 170 -17.57 23.94 -4.51
CA ASN A 170 -17.57 25.31 -4.99
C ASN A 170 -18.67 25.50 -6.08
N GLU A 171 -19.23 26.71 -6.18
CA GLU A 171 -20.27 27.03 -7.20
C GLU A 171 -19.79 26.81 -8.64
N SER A 172 -18.49 26.96 -8.89
CA SER A 172 -17.85 26.71 -10.18
C SER A 172 -16.43 26.21 -9.99
N VAL A 173 -15.99 25.29 -10.84
CA VAL A 173 -14.63 24.75 -10.83
C VAL A 173 -13.79 25.45 -11.89
N ASN A 174 -12.72 26.11 -11.46
CA ASN A 174 -11.83 26.88 -12.30
C ASN A 174 -10.40 26.29 -12.34
N TYR A 175 -9.46 27.02 -12.93
CA TYR A 175 -8.06 26.60 -13.00
C TYR A 175 -7.38 26.48 -11.62
N LEU A 176 -7.67 27.41 -10.70
CA LEU A 176 -7.07 27.42 -9.37
C LEU A 176 -7.51 26.21 -8.56
N ASP A 177 -8.78 25.83 -8.67
CA ASP A 177 -9.33 24.64 -8.00
C ASP A 177 -8.62 23.37 -8.46
N ARG A 178 -8.40 23.21 -9.77
CA ARG A 178 -7.63 22.08 -10.31
C ARG A 178 -6.16 22.10 -9.86
N LYS A 179 -5.58 23.29 -9.76
CA LYS A 179 -4.21 23.43 -9.23
C LYS A 179 -4.12 23.04 -7.78
N ILE A 180 -5.05 23.49 -6.93
CA ILE A 180 -5.15 23.12 -5.51
C ILE A 180 -5.29 21.60 -5.35
N PHE A 181 -6.11 20.96 -6.18
CA PHE A 181 -6.24 19.50 -6.17
C PHE A 181 -4.91 18.83 -6.54
N ASN A 182 -4.28 19.25 -7.63
CA ASN A 182 -3.03 18.67 -8.11
C ASN A 182 -1.89 18.84 -7.11
N ASP A 183 -1.74 20.02 -6.52
CA ASP A 183 -0.73 20.29 -5.51
C ASP A 183 -0.94 19.42 -4.26
N PHE A 184 -2.20 19.29 -3.81
CA PHE A 184 -2.54 18.45 -2.67
C PHE A 184 -2.21 16.98 -2.91
N ILE A 185 -2.75 16.38 -4.00
CA ILE A 185 -2.58 14.94 -4.21
C ILE A 185 -1.13 14.55 -4.50
N SER A 186 -0.38 15.41 -5.19
CA SER A 186 1.04 15.17 -5.41
C SER A 186 1.84 15.18 -4.11
N GLN A 187 1.59 16.14 -3.23
CA GLN A 187 2.23 16.20 -1.92
C GLN A 187 1.88 15.00 -1.05
N GLU A 188 0.63 14.55 -1.06
CA GLU A 188 0.22 13.37 -0.30
C GLU A 188 0.94 12.12 -0.78
N VAL A 189 1.04 11.89 -2.09
CA VAL A 189 1.75 10.74 -2.64
C VAL A 189 3.26 10.84 -2.36
N ASP A 190 3.88 12.02 -2.49
CA ASP A 190 5.29 12.21 -2.19
C ASP A 190 5.60 11.97 -0.69
N LYS A 191 4.70 12.39 0.22
CA LYS A 191 4.83 12.07 1.65
C LYS A 191 4.75 10.55 1.90
N GLN A 192 3.79 9.87 1.28
CA GLN A 192 3.66 8.41 1.43
C GLN A 192 4.88 7.67 0.86
N SER A 193 5.45 8.14 -0.26
CA SER A 193 6.70 7.59 -0.78
C SER A 193 7.83 7.69 0.24
N LYS A 194 8.01 8.86 0.87
CA LYS A 194 9.01 9.07 1.92
C LYS A 194 8.76 8.21 3.18
N PHE A 195 7.50 8.01 3.51
CA PHE A 195 7.12 7.12 4.60
C PHE A 195 7.53 5.65 4.32
N ILE A 196 7.34 5.17 3.09
CA ILE A 196 7.80 3.81 2.72
C ILE A 196 9.32 3.74 2.65
N GLU A 197 10.00 4.72 2.06
CA GLU A 197 11.46 4.81 2.03
C GLU A 197 12.08 4.68 3.42
N MET A 198 11.45 5.25 4.43
CA MET A 198 11.92 5.21 5.81
C MET A 198 11.95 3.78 6.38
N HIS A 199 11.05 2.88 5.96
CA HIS A 199 11.09 1.48 6.39
C HIS A 199 12.40 0.82 5.93
N TYR A 200 12.86 1.12 4.73
CA TYR A 200 14.14 0.64 4.22
C TYR A 200 15.32 1.33 4.88
N ALA A 201 15.29 2.66 4.98
CA ALA A 201 16.37 3.45 5.58
C ALA A 201 16.61 3.11 7.06
N SER A 202 15.57 2.68 7.79
CA SER A 202 15.65 2.31 9.19
C SER A 202 15.81 0.81 9.45
N ALA A 203 15.85 -0.01 8.40
CA ALA A 203 16.05 -1.44 8.55
C ALA A 203 17.47 -1.77 9.06
N HIS A 204 17.58 -2.81 9.90
CA HIS A 204 18.86 -3.26 10.44
C HIS A 204 19.44 -4.47 9.70
N ARG A 205 18.78 -4.93 8.64
CA ARG A 205 19.26 -6.04 7.82
C ARG A 205 20.37 -5.55 6.87
N ASN A 206 21.45 -6.32 6.79
CA ASN A 206 22.57 -6.15 5.85
C ASN A 206 23.14 -7.50 5.42
N ASP A 207 22.36 -8.55 5.60
CA ASP A 207 22.76 -9.95 5.44
C ASP A 207 22.58 -10.47 4.01
N THR A 208 21.94 -9.68 3.13
CA THR A 208 21.83 -9.95 1.70
C THR A 208 22.26 -8.75 0.86
N ASP A 209 22.57 -8.95 -0.43
CA ASP A 209 22.93 -7.88 -1.35
C ASP A 209 21.78 -6.86 -1.49
N TYR A 210 20.51 -7.34 -1.49
CA TYR A 210 19.32 -6.48 -1.50
C TYR A 210 19.29 -5.56 -0.27
N TRP A 211 19.36 -6.12 0.94
CA TRP A 211 19.28 -5.35 2.18
C TRP A 211 20.47 -4.42 2.34
N ASN A 212 21.69 -4.89 2.00
CA ASN A 212 22.86 -4.03 2.01
C ASN A 212 22.68 -2.82 1.08
N TYR A 213 22.14 -3.04 -0.13
CA TYR A 213 21.89 -1.95 -1.08
C TYR A 213 20.85 -0.96 -0.58
N VAL A 214 19.68 -1.42 -0.13
CA VAL A 214 18.59 -0.53 0.28
C VAL A 214 18.88 0.21 1.58
N THR A 215 19.72 -0.32 2.46
CA THR A 215 20.06 0.33 3.74
C THR A 215 21.29 1.23 3.66
N ASN A 216 22.25 0.95 2.77
CA ASN A 216 23.55 1.63 2.78
C ASN A 216 23.89 2.37 1.49
N GLU A 217 23.33 1.98 0.34
CA GLU A 217 23.71 2.56 -0.95
C GLU A 217 22.67 3.54 -1.51
N ILE A 218 21.39 3.43 -1.09
CA ILE A 218 20.36 4.38 -1.52
C ILE A 218 20.44 5.63 -0.63
N GLU A 219 20.57 6.79 -1.27
CA GLU A 219 20.49 8.08 -0.58
C GLU A 219 19.04 8.50 -0.39
N TYR A 220 18.52 8.30 0.80
CA TYR A 220 17.18 8.74 1.17
C TYR A 220 17.21 10.19 1.63
N LEU A 221 16.30 11.01 1.05
CA LEU A 221 16.08 12.36 1.58
C LEU A 221 15.42 12.26 2.96
N PRO A 222 15.80 13.13 3.92
CA PRO A 222 15.18 13.12 5.24
C PRO A 222 13.66 13.18 5.11
N PRO A 223 12.91 12.30 5.78
CA PRO A 223 11.46 12.37 5.79
C PRO A 223 11.03 13.71 6.38
N MET A 224 10.00 14.31 5.82
CA MET A 224 9.28 15.35 6.55
C MET A 224 8.70 14.67 7.80
N ILE A 225 8.94 15.26 8.96
CA ILE A 225 8.50 14.70 10.26
C ILE A 225 6.98 14.54 10.19
N ASP A 226 6.54 13.29 10.06
CA ASP A 226 5.14 12.91 10.12
C ASP A 226 4.87 12.17 11.44
N GLU A 227 3.63 12.17 11.90
CA GLU A 227 3.22 11.55 13.16
C GLU A 227 3.57 10.05 13.24
N GLY A 228 3.64 9.35 12.11
CA GLY A 228 4.01 7.93 12.03
C GLY A 228 5.50 7.61 12.22
N LEU A 229 6.41 8.56 11.94
CA LEU A 229 7.86 8.37 12.00
C LEU A 229 8.35 7.83 13.35
N PRO A 230 7.92 8.38 14.50
CA PRO A 230 8.38 7.90 15.79
C PRO A 230 8.08 6.43 16.05
N TYR A 231 6.92 5.93 15.59
CA TYR A 231 6.51 4.54 15.83
C TYR A 231 7.36 3.56 15.03
N ILE A 232 7.67 3.89 13.77
CA ILE A 232 8.53 3.04 12.93
C ILE A 232 9.95 3.00 13.47
N LEU A 233 10.50 4.15 13.84
CA LEU A 233 11.84 4.21 14.42
C LEU A 233 11.91 3.45 15.74
N ALA A 234 10.91 3.59 16.61
CA ALA A 234 10.84 2.84 17.86
C ALA A 234 10.70 1.33 17.61
N GLY A 235 9.87 0.92 16.65
CA GLY A 235 9.71 -0.48 16.24
C GLY A 235 11.02 -1.09 15.72
N ASN A 236 11.86 -0.30 15.07
CA ASN A 236 13.21 -0.68 14.63
C ASN A 236 14.29 -0.48 15.72
N GLY A 237 13.91 -0.23 16.97
CA GLY A 237 14.85 -0.13 18.10
C GLY A 237 15.63 1.17 18.19
N TYR A 238 15.31 2.20 17.41
CA TYR A 238 15.92 3.52 17.55
C TYR A 238 15.44 4.21 18.81
N LYS A 239 16.39 4.74 19.60
CA LYS A 239 16.06 5.60 20.74
C LYS A 239 15.71 7.00 20.22
N LEU A 240 14.45 7.36 20.34
CA LEU A 240 14.00 8.69 19.94
C LEU A 240 14.61 9.75 20.85
N PRO A 241 15.11 10.89 20.30
CA PRO A 241 15.73 11.95 21.10
C PRO A 241 14.73 12.73 21.96
N TYR A 242 13.43 12.46 21.75
CA TYR A 242 12.37 13.13 22.52
C TYR A 242 11.90 12.25 23.66
N THR A 243 12.42 12.52 24.86
CA THR A 243 11.64 12.26 26.05
C THR A 243 10.48 13.26 26.01
N THR A 244 9.35 12.88 25.42
CA THR A 244 8.12 13.57 25.76
C THR A 244 8.03 13.51 27.28
N LYS A 245 7.89 14.65 27.95
CA LYS A 245 7.47 14.72 29.34
C LYS A 245 6.00 14.30 29.51
N THR A 246 5.60 13.25 28.80
CA THR A 246 4.41 12.49 29.14
C THR A 246 4.80 11.79 30.43
N THR A 247 4.21 12.23 31.52
CA THR A 247 4.39 11.58 32.82
C THR A 247 4.17 10.09 32.62
N ASP A 248 5.08 9.23 33.10
CA ASP A 248 5.00 7.77 33.02
C ASP A 248 3.60 7.19 33.29
N ARG A 249 2.78 7.92 34.04
CA ARG A 249 1.38 7.59 34.34
C ARG A 249 0.46 7.55 33.13
N SER A 250 0.62 8.41 32.14
CA SER A 250 -0.29 8.44 30.98
C SER A 250 -0.06 7.23 30.06
N TRP A 251 1.18 6.81 29.87
CA TRP A 251 1.51 5.61 29.11
C TRP A 251 1.12 4.32 29.85
N ILE A 252 1.36 4.26 31.17
CA ILE A 252 0.96 3.12 32.01
C ILE A 252 -0.57 2.97 32.02
N ASN A 253 -1.31 4.07 32.07
CA ASN A 253 -2.77 4.04 32.02
C ASN A 253 -3.26 3.64 30.62
N TYR A 254 -2.68 4.19 29.55
CA TYR A 254 -3.02 3.81 28.18
C TYR A 254 -2.72 2.32 27.91
N ASP A 255 -1.56 1.83 28.33
CA ASP A 255 -1.18 0.42 28.19
C ASP A 255 -2.12 -0.49 28.99
N LYS A 256 -2.53 -0.10 30.19
CA LYS A 256 -3.51 -0.83 31.00
C LYS A 256 -4.90 -0.83 30.37
N GLU A 257 -5.36 0.31 29.84
CA GLU A 257 -6.64 0.41 29.13
C GLU A 257 -6.64 -0.40 27.85
N MET A 258 -5.56 -0.34 27.06
CA MET A 258 -5.38 -1.15 25.85
C MET A 258 -5.36 -2.65 26.18
N ASN A 259 -4.57 -3.05 27.17
CA ASN A 259 -4.48 -4.47 27.55
C ASN A 259 -5.81 -4.98 28.16
N SER A 260 -6.53 -4.16 28.90
CA SER A 260 -7.88 -4.49 29.40
C SER A 260 -8.86 -4.63 28.24
N SER A 261 -8.87 -3.69 27.31
CA SER A 261 -9.73 -3.72 26.12
C SER A 261 -9.42 -4.92 25.22
N VAL A 262 -8.14 -5.27 25.05
CA VAL A 262 -7.73 -6.45 24.25
C VAL A 262 -8.17 -7.76 24.90
N GLN A 263 -8.17 -7.85 26.24
CA GLN A 263 -8.63 -9.04 26.95
C GLN A 263 -10.16 -9.24 26.84
N GLU A 264 -10.93 -8.14 26.70
CA GLU A 264 -12.38 -8.18 26.51
C GLU A 264 -12.81 -8.42 25.06
N LEU A 265 -11.91 -8.24 24.08
CA LEU A 265 -12.20 -8.50 22.68
C LEU A 265 -12.37 -10.02 22.44
N LYS A 266 -13.49 -10.38 21.85
CA LYS A 266 -13.67 -11.73 21.28
C LYS A 266 -12.55 -12.02 20.29
N LYS A 267 -12.18 -13.30 20.15
CA LYS A 267 -11.28 -13.70 19.06
C LYS A 267 -11.83 -13.18 17.73
N THR A 268 -10.96 -12.78 16.84
CA THR A 268 -11.36 -12.17 15.55
C THR A 268 -12.38 -13.02 14.80
N SER A 269 -12.23 -14.35 14.79
CA SER A 269 -13.18 -15.25 14.15
C SER A 269 -14.57 -15.20 14.79
N GLU A 270 -14.66 -15.23 16.12
CA GLU A 270 -15.92 -15.15 16.86
C GLU A 270 -16.62 -13.79 16.66
N PHE A 271 -15.86 -12.70 16.66
CA PHE A 271 -16.39 -11.37 16.40
C PHE A 271 -16.96 -11.25 14.98
N LEU A 272 -16.24 -11.76 13.97
CA LEU A 272 -16.68 -11.69 12.58
C LEU A 272 -17.91 -12.57 12.34
N GLU A 273 -17.94 -13.78 12.92
CA GLU A 273 -19.11 -14.68 12.84
C GLU A 273 -20.34 -14.04 13.47
N ASP A 274 -20.21 -13.52 14.69
CA ASP A 274 -21.34 -12.95 15.43
C ASP A 274 -21.82 -11.60 14.85
N THR A 275 -20.94 -10.81 14.29
CA THR A 275 -21.23 -9.40 13.95
C THR A 275 -21.46 -9.16 12.48
N ILE A 276 -20.68 -9.79 11.60
CA ILE A 276 -20.69 -9.51 10.16
C ILE A 276 -21.38 -10.64 9.39
N TYR A 277 -20.93 -11.88 9.60
CA TYR A 277 -21.37 -13.01 8.76
C TYR A 277 -22.67 -13.66 9.22
N SER A 278 -23.00 -13.58 10.52
CA SER A 278 -24.30 -14.06 11.02
C SER A 278 -25.50 -13.25 10.51
N ARG A 279 -25.28 -12.02 10.02
CA ARG A 279 -26.33 -11.13 9.51
C ARG A 279 -26.63 -11.29 8.02
N GLY A 280 -26.10 -12.30 7.35
CA GLY A 280 -26.41 -12.62 5.96
C GLY A 280 -25.93 -11.57 4.95
N VAL A 281 -24.90 -10.83 5.27
CA VAL A 281 -24.19 -9.97 4.31
C VAL A 281 -23.29 -10.89 3.49
N THR A 282 -23.84 -11.42 2.40
CA THR A 282 -23.11 -12.17 1.37
C THR A 282 -22.45 -11.22 0.38
#